data_0084203f69e0fd962337382eb42afcbc
#
_entry.id   0084203f69e0fd962337382eb42afcbc
#
_cell.length_a   1.000
_cell.length_b   1.000
_cell.length_c   1.000
_cell.angle_alpha   90.00
_cell.angle_beta   90.00
_cell.angle_gamma   90.00
#
_symmetry.space_group_name_H-M   'P 1'
#
loop_
_entity.id
_entity.type
_entity.pdbx_description
1 polymer ?
#
loop_
_entity_poly.entity_id
_entity_poly.type
_entity_poly.pdbx_seq_one_letter_code
_entity_poly.pdbx_strand_id
1 'polypeptide(L)'
;KGQTVTVTFTAEGLKKIKAAPGKKVSAVFQGKVTEARNGAITNRAQVISDTVYAEQPPTPEEPPANPNDPPTSNEVTSRWGDLLIKKVDNHQQGQDKAGLQGAQFQLYKAKNAYAGTCTKDKEGDPIAINGETTLTTDAQGAINVKGLFISDSIDGANRDNQKDATARCYVLVETKAPAGYVLPAGDAAVTAVKVKVGEVATDNVTVENTKQSVPGLPLTGANGMLILTASGASLLMIAVGSVLVARYRERKQNANLAL
;
A
#
# COMPACT_ATOMS: atom_id res chain seq x y z
N LYS A 1 25.76 2.16 -13.18
CA LYS A 1 26.37 1.46 -14.31
C LYS A 1 25.22 0.92 -15.16
N GLY A 2 25.20 1.26 -16.46
CA GLY A 2 24.21 0.75 -17.40
C GLY A 2 24.29 -0.78 -17.49
N GLN A 3 23.15 -1.42 -17.70
CA GLN A 3 23.08 -2.85 -18.00
C GLN A 3 22.86 -3.00 -19.50
N THR A 4 23.70 -3.78 -20.16
CA THR A 4 23.58 -4.08 -21.57
C THR A 4 23.06 -5.51 -21.73
N VAL A 5 22.04 -5.68 -22.55
CA VAL A 5 21.53 -6.99 -22.96
C VAL A 5 21.92 -7.19 -24.42
N THR A 6 22.66 -8.25 -24.71
CA THR A 6 23.10 -8.59 -26.07
C THR A 6 22.31 -9.78 -26.57
N VAL A 7 21.74 -9.64 -27.77
CA VAL A 7 21.07 -10.73 -28.48
C VAL A 7 21.91 -11.03 -29.72
N THR A 8 22.43 -12.24 -29.80
CA THR A 8 23.24 -12.70 -30.93
C THR A 8 22.42 -13.68 -31.78
N PHE A 9 22.30 -13.40 -33.07
CA PHE A 9 21.68 -14.31 -34.04
C PHE A 9 22.70 -15.32 -34.53
N THR A 10 22.35 -16.59 -34.46
CA THR A 10 23.14 -17.66 -35.06
C THR A 10 23.06 -17.63 -36.58
N ALA A 11 23.99 -18.30 -37.29
CA ALA A 11 23.97 -18.42 -38.74
C ALA A 11 22.61 -19.02 -39.25
N GLU A 12 22.03 -19.98 -38.50
CA GLU A 12 20.71 -20.50 -38.81
C GLU A 12 19.59 -19.48 -38.58
N GLY A 13 19.68 -18.72 -37.49
CA GLY A 13 18.76 -17.64 -37.19
C GLY A 13 18.74 -16.58 -38.31
N LEU A 14 19.93 -16.18 -38.78
CA LEU A 14 20.09 -15.24 -39.88
C LEU A 14 19.52 -15.79 -41.20
N LYS A 15 19.71 -17.08 -41.51
CA LYS A 15 19.07 -17.74 -42.66
C LYS A 15 17.54 -17.68 -42.59
N LYS A 16 16.95 -17.91 -41.41
CA LYS A 16 15.49 -17.81 -41.19
C LYS A 16 14.98 -16.39 -41.40
N ILE A 17 15.71 -15.38 -40.88
CA ILE A 17 15.37 -13.97 -41.09
C ILE A 17 15.40 -13.62 -42.58
N LYS A 18 16.45 -14.02 -43.29
CA LYS A 18 16.59 -13.79 -44.72
C LYS A 18 15.50 -14.47 -45.56
N ALA A 19 15.03 -15.66 -45.15
CA ALA A 19 13.96 -16.39 -45.79
C ALA A 19 12.55 -15.81 -45.54
N ALA A 20 12.42 -14.82 -44.64
CA ALA A 20 11.15 -14.20 -44.27
C ALA A 20 11.17 -12.67 -44.51
N PRO A 21 11.34 -12.21 -45.73
CA PRO A 21 11.41 -10.79 -46.07
C PRO A 21 10.14 -10.06 -45.62
N GLY A 22 10.28 -8.83 -45.08
CA GLY A 22 9.18 -8.03 -44.57
C GLY A 22 8.61 -8.42 -43.21
N LYS A 23 9.13 -9.48 -42.57
CA LYS A 23 8.80 -9.83 -41.19
C LYS A 23 9.67 -9.04 -40.22
N LYS A 24 9.05 -8.68 -39.08
CA LYS A 24 9.77 -8.00 -37.99
C LYS A 24 10.36 -9.03 -37.03
N VAL A 25 11.59 -8.77 -36.59
CA VAL A 25 12.23 -9.52 -35.51
C VAL A 25 12.09 -8.70 -34.24
N SER A 26 11.64 -9.32 -33.16
CA SER A 26 11.47 -8.66 -31.88
C SER A 26 12.19 -9.44 -30.79
N ALA A 27 12.89 -8.75 -29.92
CA ALA A 27 13.40 -9.28 -28.67
C ALA A 27 12.66 -8.60 -27.52
N VAL A 28 12.09 -9.40 -26.62
CA VAL A 28 11.32 -8.90 -25.46
C VAL A 28 12.09 -9.22 -24.19
N PHE A 29 12.34 -8.22 -23.39
CA PHE A 29 13.00 -8.34 -22.09
C PHE A 29 12.03 -7.97 -20.98
N GLN A 30 12.06 -8.74 -19.89
CA GLN A 30 11.36 -8.41 -18.66
C GLN A 30 12.38 -8.08 -17.60
N GLY A 31 12.17 -6.97 -16.90
CA GLY A 31 13.01 -6.52 -15.80
C GLY A 31 12.15 -6.09 -14.62
N LYS A 32 12.69 -6.23 -13.39
CA LYS A 32 12.07 -5.70 -12.19
C LYS A 32 12.77 -4.39 -11.81
N VAL A 33 11.98 -3.33 -11.66
CA VAL A 33 12.48 -2.09 -11.10
C VAL A 33 12.59 -2.25 -9.58
N THR A 34 13.80 -2.18 -9.07
CA THR A 34 14.11 -2.34 -7.64
C THR A 34 14.29 -1.02 -6.92
N GLU A 35 14.55 0.03 -7.68
CA GLU A 35 14.87 1.36 -7.19
C GLU A 35 14.46 2.42 -8.21
N ALA A 36 13.89 3.52 -7.75
CA ALA A 36 13.46 4.64 -8.61
C ALA A 36 14.31 5.91 -8.36
N ARG A 37 15.62 5.78 -8.08
CA ARG A 37 16.50 6.88 -7.65
C ARG A 37 16.24 8.20 -8.37
N ASN A 38 16.56 8.25 -9.66
CA ASN A 38 16.29 9.42 -10.49
C ASN A 38 14.92 9.34 -11.19
N GLY A 39 14.17 8.29 -10.93
CA GLY A 39 12.83 8.06 -11.46
C GLY A 39 12.77 7.79 -12.96
N ALA A 40 13.87 7.75 -13.67
CA ALA A 40 13.91 7.55 -15.11
C ALA A 40 14.85 6.38 -15.50
N ILE A 41 14.33 5.49 -16.34
CA ILE A 41 15.10 4.41 -16.96
C ILE A 41 15.04 4.62 -18.45
N THR A 42 16.18 4.93 -19.05
CA THR A 42 16.32 5.21 -20.48
C THR A 42 16.95 4.01 -21.17
N ASN A 43 16.38 3.62 -22.32
CA ASN A 43 16.88 2.53 -23.13
C ASN A 43 17.04 2.95 -24.60
N ARG A 44 18.08 2.41 -25.22
CA ARG A 44 18.30 2.45 -26.67
C ARG A 44 18.70 1.08 -27.16
N ALA A 45 18.42 0.77 -28.39
CA ALA A 45 18.85 -0.45 -29.06
C ALA A 45 19.81 -0.11 -30.20
N GLN A 46 20.80 -0.96 -30.42
CA GLN A 46 21.72 -0.89 -31.55
C GLN A 46 21.70 -2.20 -32.30
N VAL A 47 21.85 -2.13 -33.61
CA VAL A 47 22.06 -3.31 -34.47
C VAL A 47 23.51 -3.31 -34.92
N ILE A 48 24.25 -4.35 -34.57
CA ILE A 48 25.68 -4.53 -34.91
C ILE A 48 25.76 -5.66 -35.92
N SER A 49 26.53 -5.49 -36.97
CA SER A 49 26.84 -6.55 -37.94
C SER A 49 28.35 -6.61 -38.19
N ASP A 50 28.89 -7.82 -38.34
CA ASP A 50 30.31 -8.08 -38.47
C ASP A 50 30.93 -7.44 -39.73
N THR A 51 30.13 -7.05 -40.68
CA THR A 51 30.60 -6.46 -41.94
C THR A 51 30.70 -4.94 -41.92
N VAL A 52 30.19 -4.27 -40.93
CA VAL A 52 30.05 -2.80 -40.94
C VAL A 52 30.72 -2.15 -39.73
N TYR A 53 30.94 -2.88 -38.62
CA TYR A 53 31.37 -2.29 -37.36
C TYR A 53 32.56 -3.04 -36.77
N ALA A 54 33.71 -2.64 -37.15
CA ALA A 54 34.94 -3.37 -36.80
C ALA A 54 35.46 -3.06 -35.37
N GLU A 55 35.16 -1.94 -34.75
CA GLU A 55 36.01 -1.58 -33.60
C GLU A 55 35.35 -1.07 -32.35
N GLN A 56 34.18 -0.44 -32.33
CA GLN A 56 33.55 -0.08 -31.07
C GLN A 56 32.09 0.44 -31.26
N PRO A 57 31.09 -0.16 -30.64
CA PRO A 57 29.77 0.40 -30.71
C PRO A 57 29.76 1.77 -30.01
N PRO A 58 29.09 2.77 -30.59
CA PRO A 58 28.90 4.07 -29.94
C PRO A 58 28.20 3.92 -28.61
N THR A 59 28.57 4.75 -27.65
CA THR A 59 27.86 4.78 -26.34
C THR A 59 26.44 5.32 -26.50
N PRO A 60 25.51 4.96 -25.62
CA PRO A 60 24.13 5.45 -25.68
C PRO A 60 24.00 6.98 -25.62
N GLU A 61 25.04 7.69 -25.24
CA GLU A 61 25.06 9.14 -25.05
C GLU A 61 25.51 9.91 -26.31
N GLU A 62 26.14 9.22 -27.26
CA GLU A 62 26.52 9.84 -28.53
C GLU A 62 25.76 9.23 -29.71
N PRO A 63 24.91 10.01 -30.42
CA PRO A 63 24.32 9.56 -31.65
C PRO A 63 25.43 9.31 -32.70
N PRO A 64 25.25 8.33 -33.60
CA PRO A 64 26.23 8.02 -34.62
C PRO A 64 26.53 9.25 -35.47
N ALA A 65 27.76 9.72 -35.36
CA ALA A 65 28.28 10.85 -36.14
C ALA A 65 28.72 10.46 -37.56
N ASN A 66 28.76 9.14 -37.85
CA ASN A 66 29.26 8.61 -39.08
C ASN A 66 28.22 7.65 -39.72
N PRO A 67 27.99 7.72 -41.06
CA PRO A 67 27.09 6.79 -41.76
C PRO A 67 27.46 5.31 -41.62
N ASN A 68 28.66 5.00 -41.19
CA ASN A 68 29.11 3.63 -40.95
C ASN A 68 28.86 3.14 -39.50
N ASP A 69 28.36 3.99 -38.61
CA ASP A 69 28.07 3.62 -37.24
C ASP A 69 26.83 2.73 -37.17
N PRO A 70 26.74 1.85 -36.15
CA PRO A 70 25.55 0.98 -35.98
C PRO A 70 24.29 1.80 -35.88
N PRO A 71 23.25 1.45 -36.66
CA PRO A 71 21.96 2.11 -36.54
C PRO A 71 21.43 1.93 -35.10
N THR A 72 21.17 3.07 -34.48
CA THR A 72 20.67 3.16 -33.11
C THR A 72 19.21 3.57 -33.15
N SER A 73 18.39 2.95 -32.29
CA SER A 73 16.99 3.33 -32.12
C SER A 73 16.88 4.72 -31.49
N ASN A 74 15.71 5.34 -31.63
CA ASN A 74 15.32 6.43 -30.74
C ASN A 74 15.37 5.98 -29.28
N GLU A 75 15.58 6.92 -28.39
CA GLU A 75 15.55 6.72 -26.95
C GLU A 75 14.11 6.50 -26.48
N VAL A 76 13.93 5.54 -25.58
CA VAL A 76 12.67 5.34 -24.85
C VAL A 76 12.96 5.43 -23.37
N THR A 77 12.15 6.22 -22.67
CA THR A 77 12.30 6.44 -21.23
C THR A 77 11.05 5.99 -20.51
N SER A 78 11.19 5.16 -19.49
CA SER A 78 10.12 4.86 -18.54
C SER A 78 10.38 5.58 -17.22
N ARG A 79 9.32 6.10 -16.60
CA ARG A 79 9.39 6.84 -15.34
C ARG A 79 8.74 6.06 -14.22
N TRP A 80 9.38 6.10 -13.08
CA TRP A 80 9.03 5.32 -11.89
C TRP A 80 9.12 6.21 -10.66
N GLY A 81 8.34 5.87 -9.64
CA GLY A 81 8.35 6.59 -8.37
C GLY A 81 8.16 5.66 -7.20
N ASP A 82 8.55 6.11 -6.01
CA ASP A 82 8.36 5.40 -4.76
C ASP A 82 7.17 6.00 -3.99
N LEU A 83 6.59 5.22 -3.10
CA LEU A 83 5.50 5.63 -2.22
C LEU A 83 5.81 5.18 -0.80
N LEU A 84 5.86 6.13 0.13
CA LEU A 84 5.97 5.86 1.55
C LEU A 84 4.63 6.14 2.23
N ILE A 85 4.06 5.12 2.85
CA ILE A 85 2.81 5.18 3.61
C ILE A 85 3.17 5.20 5.09
N LYS A 86 2.61 6.13 5.86
CA LYS A 86 2.69 6.17 7.32
C LYS A 86 1.30 5.99 7.93
N LYS A 87 1.20 5.03 8.81
CA LYS A 87 0.00 4.74 9.60
C LYS A 87 0.16 5.26 11.01
N VAL A 88 -0.75 6.12 11.45
CA VAL A 88 -0.64 6.82 12.74
C VAL A 88 -1.98 6.88 13.50
N ASP A 89 -1.90 7.18 14.81
CA ASP A 89 -3.05 7.42 15.67
C ASP A 89 -3.60 8.85 15.44
N ASN A 90 -4.88 8.99 15.21
CA ASN A 90 -5.53 10.30 15.02
C ASN A 90 -5.67 11.13 16.33
N HIS A 91 -5.56 10.51 17.50
CA HIS A 91 -5.64 11.21 18.78
C HIS A 91 -4.31 11.86 19.18
N GLN A 92 -3.21 11.50 18.55
CA GLN A 92 -1.93 12.12 18.81
C GLN A 92 -1.83 13.45 18.04
N GLN A 93 -1.46 14.50 18.76
CA GLN A 93 -1.23 15.82 18.17
C GLN A 93 0.27 16.02 17.93
N GLY A 94 0.60 16.77 16.86
CA GLY A 94 1.99 17.08 16.51
C GLY A 94 2.48 16.28 15.29
N GLN A 95 3.71 16.57 14.86
CA GLN A 95 4.30 15.96 13.66
C GLN A 95 4.91 14.57 13.94
N ASP A 96 5.22 14.25 15.18
CA ASP A 96 5.87 13.00 15.60
C ASP A 96 4.87 11.97 16.12
N LYS A 97 3.77 11.78 15.40
CA LYS A 97 2.80 10.73 15.74
C LYS A 97 3.47 9.36 15.69
N ALA A 98 3.30 8.56 16.75
CA ALA A 98 3.79 7.18 16.77
C ALA A 98 3.16 6.36 15.65
N GLY A 99 3.99 5.61 14.93
CA GLY A 99 3.55 4.72 13.88
C GLY A 99 2.78 3.52 14.41
N LEU A 100 1.81 3.06 13.66
CA LEU A 100 0.95 1.93 14.02
C LEU A 100 1.29 0.70 13.17
N GLN A 101 1.83 -0.33 13.82
CA GLN A 101 2.18 -1.60 13.22
C GLN A 101 0.95 -2.46 12.92
N GLY A 102 1.03 -3.25 11.85
CA GLY A 102 0.08 -4.33 11.56
C GLY A 102 -1.19 -3.90 10.84
N ALA A 103 -1.29 -2.65 10.39
CA ALA A 103 -2.31 -2.26 9.42
C ALA A 103 -2.05 -2.92 8.07
N GLN A 104 -3.11 -3.32 7.37
CA GLN A 104 -2.99 -3.91 6.04
C GLN A 104 -3.67 -3.05 4.99
N PHE A 105 -3.01 -2.95 3.85
CA PHE A 105 -3.45 -2.15 2.72
C PHE A 105 -3.37 -2.94 1.42
N GLN A 106 -4.18 -2.54 0.46
CA GLN A 106 -4.08 -2.92 -0.94
C GLN A 106 -3.93 -1.66 -1.80
N LEU A 107 -3.06 -1.72 -2.80
CA LEU A 107 -2.81 -0.64 -3.74
C LEU A 107 -3.48 -0.96 -5.07
N TYR A 108 -4.18 0.00 -5.64
CA TYR A 108 -4.90 -0.13 -6.91
C TYR A 108 -4.49 0.96 -7.89
N LYS A 109 -4.71 0.72 -9.17
CA LYS A 109 -4.70 1.79 -10.17
C LYS A 109 -5.88 2.74 -9.91
N ALA A 110 -5.66 4.02 -10.13
CA ALA A 110 -6.76 4.98 -10.15
C ALA A 110 -7.44 4.94 -11.52
N LYS A 111 -8.76 5.04 -11.57
CA LYS A 111 -9.54 5.13 -12.80
C LYS A 111 -9.10 6.30 -13.69
N ASN A 112 -8.73 7.42 -13.07
CA ASN A 112 -8.16 8.59 -13.73
C ASN A 112 -6.70 8.76 -13.30
N ALA A 113 -5.82 7.95 -13.90
CA ALA A 113 -4.42 7.83 -13.49
C ALA A 113 -3.62 9.14 -13.56
N TYR A 114 -4.00 10.08 -14.43
CA TYR A 114 -3.27 11.34 -14.66
C TYR A 114 -4.10 12.59 -14.34
N ALA A 115 -5.08 12.46 -13.47
CA ALA A 115 -5.86 13.60 -13.00
C ALA A 115 -4.99 14.63 -12.26
N GLY A 116 -5.28 15.91 -12.41
CA GLY A 116 -4.62 16.99 -11.67
C GLY A 116 -4.76 16.79 -10.16
N THR A 117 -5.98 16.42 -9.71
CA THR A 117 -6.28 15.96 -8.34
C THR A 117 -6.71 14.51 -8.39
N CYS A 118 -6.03 13.66 -7.62
CA CYS A 118 -6.35 12.24 -7.57
C CYS A 118 -7.68 11.99 -6.85
N THR A 119 -8.49 11.06 -7.39
CA THR A 119 -9.75 10.62 -6.81
C THR A 119 -9.64 9.24 -6.18
N LYS A 120 -10.63 8.85 -5.38
CA LYS A 120 -10.69 7.54 -4.71
C LYS A 120 -11.20 6.41 -5.61
N ASP A 121 -11.52 6.72 -6.87
CA ASP A 121 -12.03 5.74 -7.82
C ASP A 121 -10.92 4.80 -8.28
N LYS A 122 -11.02 3.55 -7.86
CA LYS A 122 -10.06 2.50 -8.22
C LYS A 122 -10.50 1.74 -9.45
N GLU A 123 -9.53 1.13 -10.15
CA GLU A 123 -9.74 0.29 -11.32
C GLU A 123 -8.99 -1.04 -11.20
N GLY A 124 -9.66 -2.13 -11.60
CA GLY A 124 -9.09 -3.47 -11.67
C GLY A 124 -8.78 -4.09 -10.31
N ASP A 125 -7.88 -5.07 -10.33
CA ASP A 125 -7.42 -5.83 -9.16
C ASP A 125 -6.30 -5.11 -8.41
N PRO A 126 -6.03 -5.50 -7.14
CA PRO A 126 -4.90 -4.97 -6.39
C PRO A 126 -3.57 -5.22 -7.11
N ILE A 127 -2.70 -4.23 -7.10
CA ILE A 127 -1.36 -4.32 -7.68
C ILE A 127 -0.50 -5.21 -6.78
N ALA A 128 0.11 -6.25 -7.37
CA ALA A 128 1.08 -7.07 -6.66
C ALA A 128 2.43 -6.35 -6.52
N ILE A 129 2.88 -6.14 -5.32
CA ILE A 129 4.19 -5.60 -4.97
C ILE A 129 5.06 -6.76 -4.47
N ASN A 130 6.12 -7.09 -5.21
CA ASN A 130 6.97 -8.25 -4.92
C ASN A 130 6.21 -9.60 -4.86
N GLY A 131 5.09 -9.71 -5.58
CA GLY A 131 4.24 -10.90 -5.59
C GLY A 131 3.10 -10.88 -4.57
N GLU A 132 3.10 -9.94 -3.64
CA GLU A 132 2.07 -9.78 -2.60
C GLU A 132 1.12 -8.64 -2.94
N THR A 133 -0.18 -8.88 -2.79
CA THR A 133 -1.21 -7.85 -2.96
C THR A 133 -1.58 -7.14 -1.65
N THR A 134 -1.15 -7.68 -0.52
CA THR A 134 -1.37 -7.12 0.82
C THR A 134 -0.09 -6.52 1.36
N LEU A 135 -0.12 -5.24 1.66
CA LEU A 135 0.97 -4.48 2.23
C LEU A 135 0.72 -4.30 3.73
N THR A 136 1.68 -4.63 4.59
CA THR A 136 1.53 -4.54 6.05
C THR A 136 2.49 -3.52 6.63
N THR A 137 2.02 -2.65 7.53
CA THR A 137 2.86 -1.66 8.20
C THR A 137 3.84 -2.33 9.18
N ASP A 138 5.09 -1.88 9.13
CA ASP A 138 6.17 -2.32 10.02
C ASP A 138 6.03 -1.76 11.45
N ALA A 139 7.04 -1.99 12.29
CA ALA A 139 7.08 -1.52 13.67
C ALA A 139 7.07 0.02 13.79
N GLN A 140 7.47 0.74 12.74
CA GLN A 140 7.43 2.20 12.65
C GLN A 140 6.13 2.72 12.02
N GLY A 141 5.18 1.84 11.74
CA GLY A 141 3.92 2.17 11.07
C GLY A 141 4.11 2.51 9.59
N ALA A 142 5.20 2.08 8.98
CA ALA A 142 5.56 2.45 7.62
C ALA A 142 5.40 1.28 6.63
N ILE A 143 5.06 1.63 5.38
CA ILE A 143 5.18 0.76 4.21
C ILE A 143 5.93 1.55 3.14
N ASN A 144 7.04 1.00 2.66
CA ASN A 144 7.78 1.58 1.56
C ASN A 144 7.56 0.75 0.29
N VAL A 145 6.84 1.32 -0.66
CA VAL A 145 6.59 0.73 -1.97
C VAL A 145 7.54 1.36 -2.97
N LYS A 146 8.40 0.53 -3.58
CA LYS A 146 9.41 0.99 -4.53
C LYS A 146 9.04 0.63 -5.96
N GLY A 147 9.39 1.53 -6.88
CA GLY A 147 9.31 1.27 -8.31
C GLY A 147 7.87 1.18 -8.85
N LEU A 148 7.00 2.08 -8.47
CA LEU A 148 5.68 2.23 -9.08
C LEU A 148 5.80 2.92 -10.44
N PHE A 149 5.15 2.36 -11.45
CA PHE A 149 5.14 2.92 -12.81
C PHE A 149 4.44 4.28 -12.85
N ILE A 150 5.07 5.27 -13.42
CA ILE A 150 4.47 6.60 -13.61
C ILE A 150 4.01 6.75 -15.06
N SER A 151 4.96 6.73 -16.00
CA SER A 151 4.72 6.94 -17.43
C SER A 151 5.85 6.38 -18.27
N ASP A 152 5.65 6.35 -19.57
CA ASP A 152 6.74 6.16 -20.52
C ASP A 152 6.72 7.25 -21.62
N SER A 153 7.74 7.28 -22.47
CA SER A 153 7.87 8.21 -23.57
C SER A 153 7.21 7.72 -24.87
N ILE A 154 6.46 6.61 -24.81
CA ILE A 154 5.81 6.03 -25.99
C ILE A 154 4.33 6.39 -25.95
N ASP A 155 3.83 7.05 -27.00
CA ASP A 155 2.40 7.20 -27.19
C ASP A 155 1.78 5.87 -27.67
N GLY A 156 0.72 5.47 -27.01
CA GLY A 156 -0.02 4.28 -27.40
C GLY A 156 -1.50 4.43 -27.10
N ALA A 157 -2.34 4.40 -28.11
CA ALA A 157 -3.77 4.60 -28.01
C ALA A 157 -4.51 3.64 -27.05
N ASN A 158 -3.89 2.52 -26.69
CA ASN A 158 -4.47 1.48 -25.83
C ASN A 158 -3.68 1.26 -24.54
N ARG A 159 -2.78 2.18 -24.19
CA ARG A 159 -1.99 2.09 -22.97
C ARG A 159 -2.56 3.02 -21.92
N ASP A 160 -2.68 2.53 -20.72
CA ASP A 160 -2.90 3.33 -19.52
C ASP A 160 -1.60 4.11 -19.23
N ASN A 161 -1.28 5.06 -20.12
CA ASN A 161 -0.08 5.87 -20.12
C ASN A 161 -0.35 7.25 -20.69
N GLN A 162 0.06 8.28 -19.99
CA GLN A 162 0.21 9.64 -20.51
C GLN A 162 1.70 9.90 -20.71
N LYS A 163 2.08 10.09 -21.98
CA LYS A 163 3.48 10.32 -22.36
C LYS A 163 4.13 11.39 -21.49
N ASP A 164 5.32 11.07 -21.00
CA ASP A 164 6.19 11.97 -20.25
C ASP A 164 5.57 12.57 -18.97
N ALA A 165 4.46 12.03 -18.47
CA ALA A 165 3.89 12.48 -17.21
C ALA A 165 4.90 12.30 -16.04
N THR A 166 4.92 13.25 -15.13
CA THR A 166 5.82 13.28 -13.98
C THR A 166 5.18 12.80 -12.68
N ALA A 167 3.89 12.47 -12.73
CA ALA A 167 3.14 11.92 -11.61
C ALA A 167 2.00 11.03 -12.10
N ARG A 168 1.60 10.07 -11.26
CA ARG A 168 0.47 9.17 -11.50
C ARG A 168 -0.34 8.98 -10.22
N CYS A 169 -1.66 8.92 -10.38
CA CYS A 169 -2.59 8.63 -9.29
C CYS A 169 -2.73 7.13 -9.07
N TYR A 170 -2.80 6.76 -7.80
CA TYR A 170 -3.10 5.43 -7.30
C TYR A 170 -4.19 5.52 -6.23
N VAL A 171 -4.75 4.39 -5.83
CA VAL A 171 -5.73 4.32 -4.76
C VAL A 171 -5.28 3.29 -3.74
N LEU A 172 -5.15 3.72 -2.49
CA LEU A 172 -4.79 2.89 -1.36
C LEU A 172 -6.06 2.56 -0.57
N VAL A 173 -6.28 1.30 -0.27
CA VAL A 173 -7.43 0.81 0.51
C VAL A 173 -6.93 0.13 1.76
N GLU A 174 -7.35 0.60 2.93
CA GLU A 174 -7.08 -0.08 4.19
C GLU A 174 -8.03 -1.27 4.34
N THR A 175 -7.49 -2.49 4.47
CA THR A 175 -8.25 -3.73 4.57
C THR A 175 -8.28 -4.29 5.98
N LYS A 176 -7.33 -3.86 6.83
CA LYS A 176 -7.26 -4.23 8.24
C LYS A 176 -6.65 -3.10 9.07
N ALA A 177 -7.32 -2.71 10.14
CA ALA A 177 -6.77 -1.75 11.08
C ALA A 177 -5.70 -2.39 12.00
N PRO A 178 -4.80 -1.58 12.57
CA PRO A 178 -3.91 -2.03 13.64
C PRO A 178 -4.69 -2.57 14.84
N ALA A 179 -4.05 -3.41 15.66
CA ALA A 179 -4.67 -3.93 16.88
C ALA A 179 -5.11 -2.80 17.81
N GLY A 180 -6.36 -2.82 18.28
CA GLY A 180 -6.95 -1.80 19.16
C GLY A 180 -7.46 -0.54 18.43
N TYR A 181 -7.50 -0.56 17.09
CA TYR A 181 -8.03 0.53 16.26
C TYR A 181 -9.23 0.09 15.44
N VAL A 182 -10.05 1.04 15.04
CA VAL A 182 -11.24 0.81 14.23
C VAL A 182 -10.85 0.85 12.75
N LEU A 183 -11.25 -0.16 11.97
CA LEU A 183 -11.15 -0.12 10.52
C LEU A 183 -12.17 0.90 9.99
N PRO A 184 -11.75 1.94 9.25
CA PRO A 184 -12.68 2.85 8.62
C PRO A 184 -13.59 2.13 7.62
N ALA A 185 -14.82 2.59 7.47
CA ALA A 185 -15.81 1.99 6.56
C ALA A 185 -15.97 2.82 5.28
N GLY A 186 -16.29 2.16 4.17
CA GLY A 186 -16.56 2.81 2.89
C GLY A 186 -15.43 3.72 2.44
N ASP A 187 -15.74 4.92 2.01
CA ASP A 187 -14.80 5.90 1.48
C ASP A 187 -13.74 6.37 2.49
N ALA A 188 -13.98 6.20 3.78
CA ALA A 188 -13.00 6.54 4.81
C ALA A 188 -11.80 5.56 4.83
N ALA A 189 -12.00 4.32 4.37
CA ALA A 189 -10.93 3.34 4.21
C ALA A 189 -10.09 3.56 2.95
N VAL A 190 -10.48 4.49 2.07
CA VAL A 190 -9.88 4.71 0.76
C VAL A 190 -9.11 6.02 0.74
N THR A 191 -7.86 5.98 0.32
CA THR A 191 -7.00 7.16 0.20
C THR A 191 -6.51 7.30 -1.24
N ALA A 192 -6.78 8.45 -1.86
CA ALA A 192 -6.21 8.80 -3.15
C ALA A 192 -4.74 9.22 -2.97
N VAL A 193 -3.85 8.70 -3.80
CA VAL A 193 -2.42 8.87 -3.68
C VAL A 193 -1.83 9.39 -4.98
N LYS A 194 -1.00 10.42 -4.92
CA LYS A 194 -0.23 10.93 -6.06
C LYS A 194 1.23 10.53 -5.91
N VAL A 195 1.69 9.65 -6.77
CA VAL A 195 3.09 9.21 -6.83
C VAL A 195 3.82 10.05 -7.87
N LYS A 196 4.92 10.66 -7.47
CA LYS A 196 5.80 11.46 -8.34
C LYS A 196 7.01 10.66 -8.77
N VAL A 197 7.64 11.09 -9.86
CA VAL A 197 8.89 10.49 -10.35
C VAL A 197 10.01 10.61 -9.31
N GLY A 198 10.75 9.52 -9.10
CA GLY A 198 11.90 9.47 -8.21
C GLY A 198 11.62 8.90 -6.83
N GLU A 199 12.60 8.99 -5.96
CA GLU A 199 12.48 8.54 -4.56
C GLU A 199 11.60 9.49 -3.75
N VAL A 200 10.86 8.94 -2.80
CA VAL A 200 10.11 9.74 -1.84
C VAL A 200 11.07 10.28 -0.79
N ALA A 201 11.38 11.56 -0.88
CA ALA A 201 12.17 12.25 0.13
C ALA A 201 11.30 12.82 1.28
N THR A 202 10.09 13.32 0.96
CA THR A 202 9.27 14.11 1.90
C THR A 202 7.76 13.90 1.77
N ASP A 203 7.27 13.41 0.65
CA ASP A 203 5.82 13.29 0.39
C ASP A 203 5.28 11.94 0.89
N ASN A 204 5.11 11.81 2.18
CA ASN A 204 4.52 10.64 2.79
C ASN A 204 2.99 10.72 2.73
N VAL A 205 2.35 9.61 2.42
CA VAL A 205 0.91 9.45 2.61
C VAL A 205 0.68 9.03 4.06
N THR A 206 0.06 9.92 4.84
CA THR A 206 -0.32 9.63 6.22
C THR A 206 -1.76 9.14 6.26
N VAL A 207 -1.97 7.95 6.83
CA VAL A 207 -3.30 7.38 7.06
C VAL A 207 -3.51 7.25 8.56
N GLU A 208 -4.63 7.80 9.03
CA GLU A 208 -4.94 7.85 10.46
C GLU A 208 -6.03 6.84 10.83
N ASN A 209 -5.93 6.21 12.01
CA ASN A 209 -7.02 5.44 12.59
C ASN A 209 -7.40 5.94 13.97
N THR A 210 -8.69 5.76 14.26
CA THR A 210 -9.26 6.05 15.58
C THR A 210 -9.08 4.84 16.48
N LYS A 211 -8.62 5.08 17.70
CA LYS A 211 -8.52 4.04 18.73
C LYS A 211 -9.90 3.49 19.06
N GLN A 212 -9.99 2.17 19.20
CA GLN A 212 -11.24 1.52 19.59
C GLN A 212 -11.59 1.95 21.02
N SER A 213 -12.74 2.63 21.18
CA SER A 213 -13.29 2.84 22.52
C SER A 213 -13.91 1.53 22.99
N VAL A 214 -13.27 0.83 23.89
CA VAL A 214 -13.95 -0.20 24.67
C VAL A 214 -14.99 0.53 25.54
N PRO A 215 -16.28 0.22 25.44
CA PRO A 215 -17.23 0.64 26.46
C PRO A 215 -16.66 0.19 27.78
N GLY A 216 -16.53 1.11 28.74
CA GLY A 216 -16.00 0.75 30.05
C GLY A 216 -16.71 -0.50 30.55
N LEU A 217 -15.97 -1.59 30.76
CA LEU A 217 -16.54 -2.78 31.35
C LEU A 217 -17.20 -2.35 32.65
N PRO A 218 -18.48 -2.71 32.90
CA PRO A 218 -19.12 -2.34 34.14
C PRO A 218 -18.26 -2.88 35.28
N LEU A 219 -17.52 -1.96 35.92
CA LEU A 219 -16.92 -2.06 37.23
C LEU A 219 -16.50 -3.47 37.68
N THR A 220 -15.61 -4.14 36.94
CA THR A 220 -14.93 -5.37 37.39
C THR A 220 -13.65 -5.07 38.20
N GLY A 221 -13.33 -3.77 38.44
CA GLY A 221 -12.24 -3.34 39.30
C GLY A 221 -12.65 -3.21 40.78
N ALA A 222 -11.76 -2.74 41.65
CA ALA A 222 -11.97 -2.60 43.08
C ALA A 222 -13.27 -1.88 43.48
N ASN A 223 -13.72 -0.91 42.64
CA ASN A 223 -14.99 -0.20 42.87
C ASN A 223 -16.22 -1.08 42.53
N GLY A 224 -16.12 -2.01 41.57
CA GLY A 224 -17.18 -2.96 41.27
C GLY A 224 -17.38 -3.98 42.40
N MET A 225 -16.27 -4.40 43.03
CA MET A 225 -16.30 -5.27 44.22
C MET A 225 -16.96 -4.60 45.39
N LEU A 226 -16.71 -3.31 45.61
CA LEU A 226 -17.36 -2.52 46.67
C LEU A 226 -18.88 -2.40 46.43
N ILE A 227 -19.34 -2.20 45.21
CA ILE A 227 -20.77 -2.12 44.89
C ILE A 227 -21.45 -3.48 45.03
N LEU A 228 -20.81 -4.56 44.57
CA LEU A 228 -21.31 -5.92 44.73
C LEU A 228 -21.38 -6.35 46.22
N THR A 229 -20.39 -6.03 47.03
CA THR A 229 -20.39 -6.33 48.44
C THR A 229 -21.42 -5.47 49.21
N ALA A 230 -21.57 -4.20 48.87
CA ALA A 230 -22.59 -3.34 49.49
C ALA A 230 -24.03 -3.79 49.14
N SER A 231 -24.29 -4.15 47.87
CA SER A 231 -25.58 -4.66 47.46
C SER A 231 -25.90 -6.05 48.04
N GLY A 232 -24.90 -6.94 48.08
CA GLY A 232 -25.03 -8.25 48.74
C GLY A 232 -25.30 -8.15 50.21
N ALA A 233 -24.62 -7.26 50.95
CA ALA A 233 -24.89 -7.00 52.36
C ALA A 233 -26.30 -6.40 52.61
N SER A 234 -26.75 -5.52 51.73
CA SER A 234 -28.12 -4.94 51.82
C SER A 234 -29.23 -6.02 51.65
N LEU A 235 -29.05 -6.91 50.70
CA LEU A 235 -29.99 -8.03 50.48
C LEU A 235 -30.02 -9.02 51.66
N LEU A 236 -28.84 -9.30 52.24
CA LEU A 236 -28.73 -10.14 53.46
C LEU A 236 -29.44 -9.50 54.66
N MET A 237 -29.27 -8.20 54.89
CA MET A 237 -29.93 -7.46 55.96
C MET A 237 -31.47 -7.45 55.78
N ILE A 238 -31.97 -7.30 54.55
CA ILE A 238 -33.41 -7.38 54.27
C ILE A 238 -33.91 -8.80 54.55
N ALA A 239 -33.22 -9.84 54.10
CA ALA A 239 -33.61 -11.22 54.33
C ALA A 239 -33.65 -11.59 55.83
N VAL A 240 -32.60 -11.22 56.60
CA VAL A 240 -32.55 -11.47 58.02
C VAL A 240 -33.57 -10.63 58.75
N GLY A 241 -33.73 -9.37 58.37
CA GLY A 241 -34.76 -8.47 58.93
C GLY A 241 -36.17 -9.02 58.76
N SER A 242 -36.51 -9.51 57.56
CA SER A 242 -37.82 -10.09 57.28
C SER A 242 -38.13 -11.35 58.13
N VAL A 243 -37.13 -12.25 58.29
CA VAL A 243 -37.25 -13.44 59.14
C VAL A 243 -37.45 -13.07 60.62
N LEU A 244 -36.72 -12.07 61.12
CA LEU A 244 -36.88 -11.60 62.49
C LEU A 244 -38.25 -10.98 62.73
N VAL A 245 -38.74 -10.20 61.78
CA VAL A 245 -40.11 -9.60 61.87
C VAL A 245 -41.16 -10.69 61.83
N ALA A 246 -41.03 -11.69 60.97
CA ALA A 246 -41.96 -12.82 60.92
C ALA A 246 -41.98 -13.58 62.24
N ARG A 247 -40.84 -13.94 62.82
CA ARG A 247 -40.74 -14.62 64.12
C ARG A 247 -41.29 -13.78 65.25
N TYR A 248 -41.09 -12.48 65.20
CA TYR A 248 -41.66 -11.56 66.21
C TYR A 248 -43.18 -11.55 66.12
N ARG A 249 -43.76 -11.52 64.94
CA ARG A 249 -45.23 -11.58 64.73
C ARG A 249 -45.82 -12.92 65.17
N GLU A 250 -45.19 -14.04 64.89
CA GLU A 250 -45.59 -15.37 65.34
C GLU A 250 -45.61 -15.46 66.88
N ARG A 251 -44.57 -14.98 67.55
CA ARG A 251 -44.51 -14.97 69.00
C ARG A 251 -45.62 -14.13 69.60
N LYS A 252 -45.94 -13.00 68.99
CA LYS A 252 -47.02 -12.12 69.47
C LYS A 252 -48.40 -12.71 69.24
N GLN A 253 -48.61 -13.43 68.16
CA GLN A 253 -49.84 -14.16 67.92
C GLN A 253 -50.03 -15.34 68.89
N ASN A 254 -49.01 -16.10 69.15
CA ASN A 254 -49.07 -17.21 70.07
C ASN A 254 -49.24 -16.75 71.55
N ALA A 255 -48.73 -15.57 71.89
CA ALA A 255 -48.99 -14.96 73.22
C ALA A 255 -50.43 -14.48 73.41
N ASN A 256 -51.11 -14.05 72.32
CA ASN A 256 -52.50 -13.63 72.35
C ASN A 256 -53.51 -14.79 72.28
N LEU A 257 -53.06 -15.99 71.96
CA LEU A 257 -53.87 -17.22 71.96
C LEU A 257 -53.81 -18.01 73.28
N ALA A 258 -52.94 -17.58 74.19
CA ALA A 258 -52.69 -18.22 75.46
C ALA A 258 -53.35 -17.47 76.70
N LEU A 259 -54.20 -16.43 76.40
CA LEU A 259 -55.07 -15.75 77.32
C LEU A 259 -56.56 -16.07 76.98
#